data_b9d3bf90bb9d7f7953f009b0edfa08f7
#
_entry.id   b9d3bf90bb9d7f7953f009b0edfa08f7
#
_cell.length_a   1.000
_cell.length_b   1.000
_cell.length_c   1.000
_cell.angle_alpha   90.00
_cell.angle_beta   90.00
_cell.angle_gamma   90.00
#
_symmetry.space_group_name_H-M   'P 1'
#
loop_
_entity.id
_entity.type
_entity.pdbx_description
1 polymer ?
#
loop_
_entity_poly.entity_id
_entity_poly.type
_entity_poly.pdbx_seq_one_letter_code
_entity_poly.pdbx_strand_id
1 'polypeptide(L)'
;NRINKKQKYMDINLYEWLIEPFAEFDFMRYALASVVFLALSAAPVGVFLVMRRMSLVGDALGHAVLPGAAVGYMIGGLSLPAVSAGGFVAGMVMALLAGLVSRFTDLKEDANFAAFYLTSLAIGVLLVSMGGSNIDLLHLLFGSILAVDLPALTLVASVASTTIVTLAVIYRPLLLESIDPLFLRAVNGKGGLWHLIFLVLVVMNLVAGFQALGTLMAVGLMMIPAITARLWVRNMGMLMLLSVIFALLCGLAGLLFSYHVEIPSGPAI
;
A
#
# COMPACT_ATOMS: atom_id res chain seq x y z
N ASN A 1 47.26 -17.55 2.64
CA ASN A 1 46.31 -16.81 1.79
C ASN A 1 44.81 -17.05 2.09
N ARG A 2 44.48 -18.05 2.94
CA ARG A 2 43.10 -18.28 3.38
C ARG A 2 42.72 -17.50 4.65
N ILE A 3 43.70 -17.08 5.43
CA ILE A 3 43.49 -16.31 6.68
C ILE A 3 43.17 -14.87 6.35
N ASN A 4 43.75 -14.28 5.32
CA ASN A 4 43.52 -12.89 4.90
C ASN A 4 42.11 -12.67 4.25
N LYS A 5 41.49 -13.73 3.76
CA LYS A 5 40.11 -13.66 3.20
C LYS A 5 39.05 -13.67 4.30
N LYS A 6 39.31 -14.35 5.44
CA LYS A 6 38.39 -14.38 6.58
C LYS A 6 38.43 -13.10 7.40
N GLN A 7 39.59 -12.41 7.44
CA GLN A 7 39.72 -11.14 8.15
C GLN A 7 39.00 -9.99 7.43
N LYS A 8 38.93 -10.02 6.08
CA LYS A 8 38.21 -9.01 5.29
C LYS A 8 36.68 -9.08 5.44
N TYR A 9 36.16 -10.19 5.94
CA TYR A 9 34.72 -10.36 6.22
C TYR A 9 34.33 -9.99 7.66
N MET A 10 35.26 -9.62 8.52
CA MET A 10 35.00 -9.31 9.92
C MET A 10 35.03 -7.81 10.25
N ASP A 11 35.55 -6.99 9.33
CA ASP A 11 35.44 -5.54 9.36
C ASP A 11 34.33 -5.11 8.38
N ILE A 12 33.07 -5.52 8.66
CA ILE A 12 31.90 -4.92 8.02
C ILE A 12 31.88 -3.49 8.55
N ASN A 13 32.44 -2.55 7.76
CA ASN A 13 32.25 -1.14 8.01
C ASN A 13 30.75 -0.88 8.03
N LEU A 14 30.20 -0.62 9.19
CA LEU A 14 28.77 -0.36 9.38
C LEU A 14 28.29 0.76 8.43
N TYR A 15 29.22 1.64 8.07
CA TYR A 15 29.01 2.70 7.09
C TYR A 15 28.80 2.14 5.67
N GLU A 16 29.66 1.24 5.20
CA GLU A 16 29.55 0.60 3.87
C GLU A 16 28.26 -0.22 3.75
N TRP A 17 27.84 -0.85 4.85
CA TRP A 17 26.66 -1.68 4.84
C TRP A 17 25.34 -0.91 4.93
N LEU A 18 25.29 0.19 5.71
CA LEU A 18 24.07 0.94 5.98
C LEU A 18 23.92 2.21 5.13
N ILE A 19 25.00 2.92 4.83
CA ILE A 19 24.93 4.28 4.26
C ILE A 19 25.37 4.30 2.79
N GLU A 20 26.37 3.54 2.43
CA GLU A 20 26.94 3.52 1.08
C GLU A 20 25.89 3.26 -0.01
N PRO A 21 24.94 2.29 0.12
CA PRO A 21 23.89 2.06 -0.90
C PRO A 21 23.04 3.29 -1.18
N PHE A 22 22.77 4.10 -0.16
CA PHE A 22 21.99 5.33 -0.29
C PHE A 22 22.84 6.54 -0.73
N ALA A 23 24.16 6.49 -0.51
CA ALA A 23 25.07 7.56 -0.92
C ALA A 23 25.44 7.46 -2.42
N GLU A 24 25.64 6.24 -2.94
CA GLU A 24 26.08 6.00 -4.30
C GLU A 24 24.94 5.94 -5.32
N PHE A 25 23.77 5.42 -4.94
CA PHE A 25 22.69 5.13 -5.90
C PHE A 25 21.46 6.01 -5.68
N ASP A 26 21.11 6.81 -6.69
CA ASP A 26 19.92 7.67 -6.66
C ASP A 26 18.61 6.88 -6.56
N PHE A 27 18.52 5.71 -7.20
CA PHE A 27 17.34 4.85 -7.10
C PHE A 27 17.07 4.38 -5.67
N MET A 28 18.12 4.10 -4.87
CA MET A 28 17.99 3.73 -3.46
C MET A 28 17.44 4.89 -2.61
N ARG A 29 17.82 6.12 -2.94
CA ARG A 29 17.27 7.33 -2.29
C ARG A 29 15.78 7.51 -2.61
N TYR A 30 15.39 7.33 -3.87
CA TYR A 30 13.99 7.41 -4.27
C TYR A 30 13.16 6.29 -3.66
N ALA A 31 13.69 5.07 -3.60
CA ALA A 31 13.06 3.95 -2.93
C ALA A 31 12.86 4.20 -1.44
N LEU A 32 13.89 4.66 -0.74
CA LEU A 32 13.81 5.00 0.68
C LEU A 32 12.79 6.12 0.94
N ALA A 33 12.82 7.18 0.13
CA ALA A 33 11.86 8.27 0.24
C ALA A 33 10.43 7.78 0.02
N SER A 34 10.19 6.91 -0.97
CA SER A 34 8.88 6.30 -1.21
C SER A 34 8.40 5.44 -0.04
N VAL A 35 9.29 4.64 0.54
CA VAL A 35 8.99 3.86 1.75
C VAL A 35 8.62 4.78 2.92
N VAL A 36 9.35 5.87 3.12
CA VAL A 36 9.06 6.84 4.19
C VAL A 36 7.69 7.48 3.99
N PHE A 37 7.38 7.97 2.79
CA PHE A 37 6.09 8.58 2.50
C PHE A 37 4.93 7.58 2.65
N LEU A 38 5.10 6.35 2.16
CA LEU A 38 4.09 5.29 2.30
C LEU A 38 3.94 4.85 3.76
N ALA A 39 5.01 4.70 4.51
CA ALA A 39 4.94 4.36 5.93
C ALA A 39 4.16 5.43 6.72
N LEU A 40 4.38 6.72 6.42
CA LEU A 40 3.69 7.83 7.08
C LEU A 40 2.21 7.91 6.71
N SER A 41 1.82 7.49 5.51
CA SER A 41 0.44 7.58 5.03
C SER A 41 -0.33 6.26 5.13
N ALA A 42 0.22 5.17 4.61
CA ALA A 42 -0.47 3.89 4.52
C ALA A 42 -0.57 3.17 5.87
N ALA A 43 0.46 3.22 6.72
CA ALA A 43 0.41 2.54 8.02
C ALA A 43 -0.70 3.07 8.95
N PRO A 44 -0.93 4.39 9.11
CA PRO A 44 -2.10 4.90 9.82
C PRO A 44 -3.44 4.51 9.20
N VAL A 45 -3.54 4.48 7.86
CA VAL A 45 -4.74 3.97 7.17
C VAL A 45 -4.97 2.50 7.50
N GLY A 46 -3.92 1.69 7.49
CA GLY A 46 -3.97 0.28 7.91
C GLY A 46 -4.44 0.08 9.34
N VAL A 47 -4.08 0.96 10.27
CA VAL A 47 -4.59 0.94 11.65
C VAL A 47 -6.11 1.03 11.68
N PHE A 48 -6.71 1.94 10.91
CA PHE A 48 -8.18 2.05 10.84
C PHE A 48 -8.81 0.82 10.17
N LEU A 49 -8.20 0.22 9.14
CA LEU A 49 -8.68 -1.03 8.55
C LEU A 49 -8.69 -2.17 9.58
N VAL A 50 -7.60 -2.33 10.32
CA VAL A 50 -7.49 -3.35 11.38
C VAL A 50 -8.50 -3.13 12.50
N MET A 51 -8.73 -1.86 12.92
CA MET A 51 -9.71 -1.51 13.94
C MET A 51 -11.15 -1.84 13.50
N ARG A 52 -11.46 -1.65 12.23
CA ARG A 52 -12.77 -1.96 11.63
C ARG A 52 -12.96 -3.43 11.30
N ARG A 53 -11.95 -4.28 11.55
CA ARG A 53 -11.93 -5.70 11.18
C ARG A 53 -12.06 -5.93 9.67
N MET A 54 -11.57 -4.99 8.88
CA MET A 54 -11.59 -4.98 7.41
C MET A 54 -10.20 -5.40 6.86
N SER A 55 -9.63 -6.47 7.39
CA SER A 55 -8.26 -6.89 7.05
C SER A 55 -8.12 -7.40 5.60
N LEU A 56 -9.18 -7.98 5.04
CA LEU A 56 -9.20 -8.46 3.65
C LEU A 56 -9.42 -7.35 2.63
N VAL A 57 -9.92 -6.19 3.05
CA VAL A 57 -10.22 -5.06 2.15
C VAL A 57 -8.97 -4.52 1.49
N GLY A 58 -7.85 -4.44 2.23
CA GLY A 58 -6.57 -3.98 1.67
C GLY A 58 -6.11 -4.88 0.52
N ASP A 59 -6.14 -6.18 0.73
CA ASP A 59 -5.76 -7.18 -0.27
C ASP A 59 -6.75 -7.19 -1.47
N ALA A 60 -8.04 -7.20 -1.19
CA ALA A 60 -9.08 -7.16 -2.20
C ALA A 60 -8.99 -5.92 -3.11
N LEU A 61 -8.80 -4.75 -2.52
CA LEU A 61 -8.61 -3.49 -3.27
C LEU A 61 -7.28 -3.47 -4.03
N GLY A 62 -6.20 -4.02 -3.46
CA GLY A 62 -4.91 -4.16 -4.13
C GLY A 62 -5.04 -4.93 -5.45
N HIS A 63 -5.77 -6.02 -5.45
CA HIS A 63 -6.04 -6.80 -6.66
C HIS A 63 -7.09 -6.16 -7.59
N ALA A 64 -8.03 -5.38 -7.05
CA ALA A 64 -8.99 -4.63 -7.86
C ALA A 64 -8.35 -3.53 -8.72
N VAL A 65 -7.23 -3.02 -8.29
CA VAL A 65 -6.43 -2.02 -9.04
C VAL A 65 -5.88 -2.63 -10.34
N LEU A 66 -5.56 -3.93 -10.37
CA LEU A 66 -4.90 -4.59 -11.52
C LEU A 66 -5.66 -4.50 -12.84
N PRO A 67 -6.95 -4.87 -12.94
CA PRO A 67 -7.67 -4.76 -14.20
C PRO A 67 -7.78 -3.32 -14.68
N GLY A 68 -7.92 -2.36 -13.75
CA GLY A 68 -7.94 -0.95 -14.10
C GLY A 68 -6.59 -0.45 -14.60
N ALA A 69 -5.52 -0.86 -13.97
CA ALA A 69 -4.15 -0.58 -14.43
C ALA A 69 -3.89 -1.18 -15.82
N ALA A 70 -4.38 -2.39 -16.09
CA ALA A 70 -4.30 -3.03 -17.40
C ALA A 70 -5.07 -2.23 -18.47
N VAL A 71 -6.29 -1.79 -18.19
CA VAL A 71 -7.05 -0.92 -19.08
C VAL A 71 -6.34 0.42 -19.31
N GLY A 72 -5.83 1.04 -18.25
CA GLY A 72 -5.04 2.27 -18.34
C GLY A 72 -3.82 2.11 -19.25
N TYR A 73 -3.13 0.97 -19.13
CA TYR A 73 -2.02 0.61 -20.01
C TYR A 73 -2.45 0.44 -21.47
N MET A 74 -3.58 -0.24 -21.72
CA MET A 74 -4.08 -0.44 -23.10
C MET A 74 -4.44 0.88 -23.79
N ILE A 75 -4.90 1.89 -23.04
CA ILE A 75 -5.31 3.20 -23.57
C ILE A 75 -4.12 4.16 -23.69
N GLY A 76 -3.27 4.23 -22.68
CA GLY A 76 -2.20 5.24 -22.57
C GLY A 76 -0.78 4.68 -22.59
N GLY A 77 -0.60 3.39 -22.90
CA GLY A 77 0.70 2.72 -22.87
C GLY A 77 1.31 2.75 -21.44
N LEU A 78 2.64 2.80 -21.38
CA LEU A 78 3.40 2.86 -20.10
C LEU A 78 3.34 4.23 -19.41
N SER A 79 2.35 5.08 -19.71
CA SER A 79 2.24 6.36 -19.03
C SER A 79 1.76 6.18 -17.59
N LEU A 80 2.57 6.65 -16.63
CA LEU A 80 2.26 6.60 -15.19
C LEU A 80 0.86 7.17 -14.88
N PRO A 81 0.44 8.33 -15.43
CA PRO A 81 -0.89 8.88 -15.16
C PRO A 81 -2.03 7.98 -15.65
N ALA A 82 -1.90 7.35 -16.84
CA ALA A 82 -2.98 6.50 -17.37
C ALA A 82 -3.14 5.21 -16.55
N VAL A 83 -2.03 4.56 -16.20
CA VAL A 83 -2.04 3.34 -15.38
C VAL A 83 -2.56 3.65 -13.97
N SER A 84 -2.11 4.74 -13.34
CA SER A 84 -2.56 5.16 -12.00
C SER A 84 -4.04 5.55 -12.01
N ALA A 85 -4.50 6.31 -12.99
CA ALA A 85 -5.91 6.70 -13.12
C ALA A 85 -6.81 5.48 -13.34
N GLY A 86 -6.40 4.55 -14.23
CA GLY A 86 -7.13 3.31 -14.45
C GLY A 86 -7.25 2.47 -13.18
N GLY A 87 -6.14 2.28 -12.48
CA GLY A 87 -6.12 1.56 -11.20
C GLY A 87 -6.98 2.23 -10.13
N PHE A 88 -6.90 3.56 -10.01
CA PHE A 88 -7.72 4.32 -9.06
C PHE A 88 -9.22 4.19 -9.36
N VAL A 89 -9.62 4.35 -10.63
CA VAL A 89 -11.03 4.22 -11.03
C VAL A 89 -11.54 2.82 -10.73
N ALA A 90 -10.81 1.77 -11.08
CA ALA A 90 -11.24 0.39 -10.81
C ALA A 90 -11.32 0.09 -9.31
N GLY A 91 -10.32 0.49 -8.52
CA GLY A 91 -10.35 0.36 -7.07
C GLY A 91 -11.53 1.10 -6.44
N MET A 92 -11.84 2.31 -6.93
CA MET A 92 -12.98 3.09 -6.47
C MET A 92 -14.32 2.46 -6.84
N VAL A 93 -14.46 2.00 -8.08
CA VAL A 93 -15.69 1.28 -8.53
C VAL A 93 -15.91 0.05 -7.66
N MET A 94 -14.85 -0.73 -7.40
CA MET A 94 -14.95 -1.89 -6.52
C MET A 94 -15.34 -1.53 -5.10
N ALA A 95 -14.71 -0.50 -4.52
CA ALA A 95 -15.02 -0.05 -3.17
C ALA A 95 -16.48 0.42 -3.04
N LEU A 96 -16.97 1.16 -4.07
CA LEU A 96 -18.36 1.60 -4.12
C LEU A 96 -19.34 0.43 -4.28
N LEU A 97 -19.06 -0.51 -5.18
CA LEU A 97 -19.91 -1.68 -5.39
C LEU A 97 -19.97 -2.56 -4.13
N ALA A 98 -18.84 -2.85 -3.51
CA ALA A 98 -18.79 -3.60 -2.26
C ALA A 98 -19.56 -2.90 -1.13
N GLY A 99 -19.38 -1.58 -0.99
CA GLY A 99 -20.12 -0.77 -0.02
C GLY A 99 -21.62 -0.69 -0.30
N LEU A 100 -22.05 -0.66 -1.57
CA LEU A 100 -23.47 -0.70 -1.96
C LEU A 100 -24.08 -2.06 -1.61
N VAL A 101 -23.42 -3.15 -2.00
CA VAL A 101 -23.92 -4.50 -1.69
C VAL A 101 -24.05 -4.72 -0.19
N SER A 102 -23.09 -4.26 0.62
CA SER A 102 -23.18 -4.33 2.09
C SER A 102 -24.35 -3.53 2.70
N ARG A 103 -24.88 -2.54 1.97
CA ARG A 103 -26.06 -1.79 2.41
C ARG A 103 -27.38 -2.48 2.10
N PHE A 104 -27.42 -3.27 1.04
CA PHE A 104 -28.65 -3.96 0.57
C PHE A 104 -28.71 -5.42 1.00
N THR A 105 -27.66 -5.94 1.61
CA THR A 105 -27.54 -7.34 2.06
C THR A 105 -27.06 -7.39 3.50
N ASP A 106 -27.41 -8.45 4.24
CA ASP A 106 -26.91 -8.71 5.58
C ASP A 106 -25.49 -9.32 5.58
N LEU A 107 -24.83 -9.35 4.42
CA LEU A 107 -23.48 -9.86 4.29
C LEU A 107 -22.47 -8.91 4.92
N LYS A 108 -21.47 -9.48 5.60
CA LYS A 108 -20.35 -8.70 6.13
C LYS A 108 -19.54 -8.08 5.00
N GLU A 109 -19.02 -6.87 5.20
CA GLU A 109 -18.22 -6.16 4.21
C GLU A 109 -17.06 -7.01 3.70
N ASP A 110 -16.33 -7.72 4.56
CA ASP A 110 -15.23 -8.60 4.17
C ASP A 110 -15.65 -9.69 3.18
N ALA A 111 -16.85 -10.29 3.33
CA ALA A 111 -17.34 -11.30 2.39
C ALA A 111 -17.63 -10.71 1.02
N ASN A 112 -18.20 -9.51 0.96
CA ASN A 112 -18.45 -8.79 -0.29
C ASN A 112 -17.13 -8.43 -0.99
N PHE A 113 -16.16 -7.92 -0.24
CA PHE A 113 -14.84 -7.64 -0.79
C PHE A 113 -14.14 -8.89 -1.33
N ALA A 114 -14.27 -10.04 -0.65
CA ALA A 114 -13.72 -11.30 -1.13
C ALA A 114 -14.35 -11.77 -2.46
N ALA A 115 -15.67 -11.63 -2.62
CA ALA A 115 -16.35 -11.98 -3.88
C ALA A 115 -15.93 -11.06 -5.03
N PHE A 116 -15.88 -9.75 -4.79
CA PHE A 116 -15.45 -8.79 -5.80
C PHE A 116 -13.95 -8.93 -6.13
N TYR A 117 -13.12 -9.29 -5.15
CA TYR A 117 -11.70 -9.60 -5.35
C TYR A 117 -11.50 -10.69 -6.40
N LEU A 118 -12.15 -11.85 -6.22
CA LEU A 118 -12.02 -12.98 -7.15
C LEU A 118 -12.51 -12.60 -8.55
N THR A 119 -13.61 -11.87 -8.65
CA THR A 119 -14.16 -11.40 -9.91
C THR A 119 -13.20 -10.42 -10.59
N SER A 120 -12.66 -9.47 -9.85
CA SER A 120 -11.73 -8.47 -10.37
C SER A 120 -10.41 -9.11 -10.83
N LEU A 121 -9.88 -10.07 -10.06
CA LEU A 121 -8.69 -10.82 -10.43
C LEU A 121 -8.91 -11.60 -11.74
N ALA A 122 -10.04 -12.29 -11.87
CA ALA A 122 -10.39 -13.03 -13.08
C ALA A 122 -10.47 -12.10 -14.30
N ILE A 123 -11.13 -10.95 -14.17
CA ILE A 123 -11.22 -9.93 -15.23
C ILE A 123 -9.82 -9.39 -15.58
N GLY A 124 -9.00 -9.09 -14.58
CA GLY A 124 -7.63 -8.60 -14.78
C GLY A 124 -6.77 -9.57 -15.58
N VAL A 125 -6.77 -10.85 -15.19
CA VAL A 125 -6.04 -11.91 -15.90
C VAL A 125 -6.56 -12.07 -17.33
N LEU A 126 -7.90 -12.04 -17.53
CA LEU A 126 -8.51 -12.13 -18.84
C LEU A 126 -8.08 -10.97 -19.76
N LEU A 127 -8.14 -9.74 -19.27
CA LEU A 127 -7.75 -8.54 -20.04
C LEU A 127 -6.27 -8.59 -20.45
N VAL A 128 -5.37 -8.96 -19.53
CA VAL A 128 -3.95 -9.10 -19.83
C VAL A 128 -3.71 -10.21 -20.85
N SER A 129 -4.40 -11.35 -20.72
CA SER A 129 -4.30 -12.48 -21.64
C SER A 129 -4.79 -12.12 -23.05
N MET A 130 -5.87 -11.33 -23.17
CA MET A 130 -6.40 -10.89 -24.47
C MET A 130 -5.58 -9.79 -25.12
N GLY A 131 -4.87 -8.98 -24.34
CA GLY A 131 -4.09 -7.84 -24.82
C GLY A 131 -2.86 -8.22 -25.63
N GLY A 132 -2.49 -9.50 -25.74
CA GLY A 132 -1.36 -10.00 -26.55
C GLY A 132 -0.01 -9.39 -26.16
N SER A 133 0.03 -8.61 -25.09
CA SER A 133 1.25 -7.96 -24.61
C SER A 133 2.00 -8.93 -23.70
N ASN A 134 3.31 -9.05 -23.90
CA ASN A 134 4.23 -9.71 -22.98
C ASN A 134 4.35 -8.87 -21.67
N ILE A 135 3.21 -8.47 -21.09
CA ILE A 135 3.22 -7.85 -19.76
C ILE A 135 3.58 -8.98 -18.82
N ASP A 136 4.78 -8.91 -18.30
CA ASP A 136 5.20 -9.81 -17.24
C ASP A 136 4.39 -9.49 -16.01
N LEU A 137 3.30 -10.29 -15.80
CA LEU A 137 2.41 -10.16 -14.64
C LEU A 137 3.20 -10.26 -13.34
N LEU A 138 4.30 -11.00 -13.32
CA LEU A 138 5.18 -11.08 -12.16
C LEU A 138 5.84 -9.74 -11.89
N HIS A 139 6.28 -9.03 -12.93
CA HIS A 139 6.87 -7.71 -12.79
C HIS A 139 5.86 -6.67 -12.28
N LEU A 140 4.60 -6.79 -12.73
CA LEU A 140 3.50 -5.93 -12.28
C LEU A 140 3.11 -6.21 -10.82
N LEU A 141 3.10 -7.48 -10.40
CA LEU A 141 2.71 -7.89 -9.04
C LEU A 141 3.80 -7.63 -8.00
N PHE A 142 5.04 -7.95 -8.33
CA PHE A 142 6.15 -7.84 -7.37
C PHE A 142 6.80 -6.45 -7.39
N GLY A 143 6.54 -5.66 -8.43
CA GLY A 143 7.16 -4.36 -8.60
C GLY A 143 8.69 -4.46 -8.72
N SER A 144 9.33 -3.35 -8.99
CA SER A 144 10.78 -3.21 -8.90
C SER A 144 11.08 -1.89 -8.22
N ILE A 145 11.51 -1.94 -6.97
CA ILE A 145 12.01 -0.74 -6.26
C ILE A 145 13.17 -0.09 -7.01
N LEU A 146 13.92 -0.89 -7.77
CA LEU A 146 15.01 -0.40 -8.61
C LEU A 146 14.52 0.49 -9.78
N ALA A 147 13.21 0.48 -10.05
CA ALA A 147 12.57 1.27 -11.10
C ALA A 147 11.81 2.50 -10.58
N VAL A 148 11.94 2.85 -9.29
CA VAL A 148 11.31 4.07 -8.76
C VAL A 148 12.00 5.28 -9.38
N ASP A 149 11.26 5.98 -10.23
CA ASP A 149 11.66 7.24 -10.86
C ASP A 149 11.10 8.46 -10.12
N LEU A 150 11.55 9.63 -10.49
CA LEU A 150 11.07 10.88 -9.90
C LEU A 150 9.55 11.09 -10.06
N PRO A 151 8.89 10.78 -11.20
CA PRO A 151 7.44 10.80 -11.33
C PRO A 151 6.71 9.90 -10.33
N ALA A 152 7.16 8.67 -10.12
CA ALA A 152 6.57 7.76 -9.14
C ALA A 152 6.73 8.29 -7.72
N LEU A 153 7.91 8.82 -7.36
CA LEU A 153 8.14 9.44 -6.07
C LEU A 153 7.21 10.65 -5.83
N THR A 154 7.04 11.53 -6.84
CA THR A 154 6.15 12.68 -6.71
C THR A 154 4.69 12.28 -6.54
N LEU A 155 4.24 11.23 -7.22
CA LEU A 155 2.92 10.65 -7.04
C LEU A 155 2.75 10.14 -5.60
N VAL A 156 3.68 9.34 -5.10
CA VAL A 156 3.65 8.82 -3.72
C VAL A 156 3.64 9.98 -2.70
N ALA A 157 4.51 10.96 -2.87
CA ALA A 157 4.60 12.12 -1.96
C ALA A 157 3.31 12.93 -1.96
N SER A 158 2.68 13.14 -3.12
CA SER A 158 1.40 13.86 -3.24
C SER A 158 0.25 13.12 -2.56
N VAL A 159 0.17 11.80 -2.79
CA VAL A 159 -0.83 10.94 -2.15
C VAL A 159 -0.60 10.88 -0.63
N ALA A 160 0.64 10.73 -0.18
CA ALA A 160 0.97 10.72 1.24
C ALA A 160 0.58 12.03 1.92
N SER A 161 0.94 13.16 1.34
CA SER A 161 0.60 14.49 1.87
C SER A 161 -0.92 14.67 1.96
N THR A 162 -1.64 14.33 0.90
CA THR A 162 -3.11 14.40 0.86
C THR A 162 -3.72 13.47 1.92
N THR A 163 -3.21 12.25 2.05
CA THR A 163 -3.70 11.28 3.04
C THR A 163 -3.49 11.77 4.46
N ILE A 164 -2.29 12.26 4.80
CA ILE A 164 -1.96 12.75 6.15
C ILE A 164 -2.87 13.93 6.51
N VAL A 165 -3.00 14.91 5.61
CA VAL A 165 -3.86 16.08 5.86
C VAL A 165 -5.32 15.67 6.00
N THR A 166 -5.84 14.86 5.08
CA THR A 166 -7.23 14.41 5.14
C THR A 166 -7.48 13.59 6.40
N LEU A 167 -6.60 12.64 6.72
CA LEU A 167 -6.71 11.82 7.91
C LEU A 167 -6.69 12.66 9.20
N ALA A 168 -5.84 13.69 9.26
CA ALA A 168 -5.82 14.61 10.40
C ALA A 168 -7.15 15.37 10.57
N VAL A 169 -7.77 15.80 9.47
CA VAL A 169 -9.07 16.49 9.49
C VAL A 169 -10.20 15.55 9.90
N ILE A 170 -10.24 14.34 9.33
CA ILE A 170 -11.34 13.39 9.57
C ILE A 170 -11.07 12.44 10.74
N TYR A 171 -9.96 12.60 11.47
CA TYR A 171 -9.54 11.67 12.53
C TYR A 171 -10.65 11.40 13.56
N ARG A 172 -11.25 12.47 14.09
CA ARG A 172 -12.30 12.34 15.12
C ARG A 172 -13.56 11.64 14.60
N PRO A 173 -14.18 12.08 13.49
CA PRO A 173 -15.36 11.38 12.95
C PRO A 173 -15.05 9.95 12.52
N LEU A 174 -13.85 9.69 11.97
CA LEU A 174 -13.43 8.36 11.56
C LEU A 174 -13.25 7.41 12.76
N LEU A 175 -12.69 7.92 13.85
CA LEU A 175 -12.55 7.17 15.10
C LEU A 175 -13.91 6.83 15.70
N LEU A 176 -14.84 7.79 15.75
CA LEU A 176 -16.21 7.58 16.25
C LEU A 176 -16.95 6.55 15.38
N GLU A 177 -16.83 6.63 14.07
CA GLU A 177 -17.44 5.66 13.15
C GLU A 177 -16.86 4.25 13.33
N SER A 178 -15.57 4.14 13.70
CA SER A 178 -14.91 2.85 13.93
C SER A 178 -15.33 2.19 15.26
N ILE A 179 -15.76 2.99 16.24
CA ILE A 179 -16.15 2.51 17.59
C ILE A 179 -17.65 2.29 17.66
N ASP A 180 -18.45 3.27 17.26
CA ASP A 180 -19.91 3.24 17.30
C ASP A 180 -20.52 3.95 16.08
N PRO A 181 -20.71 3.21 14.98
CA PRO A 181 -21.27 3.76 13.75
C PRO A 181 -22.75 4.17 13.91
N LEU A 182 -23.49 3.54 14.84
CA LEU A 182 -24.90 3.88 15.10
C LEU A 182 -25.01 5.24 15.79
N PHE A 183 -24.17 5.50 16.79
CA PHE A 183 -24.11 6.79 17.47
C PHE A 183 -23.79 7.92 16.49
N LEU A 184 -22.80 7.73 15.61
CA LEU A 184 -22.42 8.75 14.63
C LEU A 184 -23.57 9.06 13.67
N ARG A 185 -24.32 8.05 13.23
CA ARG A 185 -25.50 8.22 12.37
C ARG A 185 -26.62 8.98 13.08
N ALA A 186 -26.84 8.72 14.37
CA ALA A 186 -27.87 9.39 15.16
C ALA A 186 -27.55 10.87 15.39
N VAL A 187 -26.27 11.22 15.62
CA VAL A 187 -25.85 12.60 15.95
C VAL A 187 -25.64 13.45 14.70
N ASN A 188 -25.07 12.91 13.63
CA ASN A 188 -24.59 13.75 12.51
C ASN A 188 -25.07 13.27 11.11
N GLY A 189 -25.69 12.11 10.98
CA GLY A 189 -26.24 11.61 9.72
C GLY A 189 -25.21 11.36 8.59
N LYS A 190 -23.95 11.78 8.74
CA LYS A 190 -22.91 11.79 7.71
C LYS A 190 -21.94 10.60 7.79
N GLY A 191 -22.23 9.55 8.56
CA GLY A 191 -21.34 8.41 8.73
C GLY A 191 -20.89 7.78 7.40
N GLY A 192 -21.80 7.63 6.45
CA GLY A 192 -21.45 7.08 5.12
C GLY A 192 -20.47 7.92 4.30
N LEU A 193 -20.41 9.25 4.54
CA LEU A 193 -19.44 10.12 3.87
C LEU A 193 -18.02 9.88 4.41
N TRP A 194 -17.87 9.76 5.71
CA TRP A 194 -16.57 9.52 6.34
C TRP A 194 -15.99 8.17 5.94
N HIS A 195 -16.87 7.15 5.86
CA HIS A 195 -16.49 5.84 5.33
C HIS A 195 -16.01 5.92 3.88
N LEU A 196 -16.74 6.63 3.01
CA LEU A 196 -16.37 6.79 1.60
C LEU A 196 -15.02 7.52 1.47
N ILE A 197 -14.81 8.63 2.20
CA ILE A 197 -13.53 9.35 2.19
C ILE A 197 -12.40 8.41 2.63
N PHE A 198 -12.63 7.60 3.66
CA PHE A 198 -11.65 6.63 4.13
C PHE A 198 -11.31 5.59 3.05
N LEU A 199 -12.31 5.03 2.34
CA LEU A 199 -12.06 4.09 1.24
C LEU A 199 -11.28 4.76 0.08
N VAL A 200 -11.58 6.04 -0.21
CA VAL A 200 -10.78 6.82 -1.18
C VAL A 200 -9.31 6.86 -0.77
N LEU A 201 -9.01 7.15 0.51
CA LEU A 201 -7.64 7.17 1.02
C LEU A 201 -6.97 5.80 0.93
N VAL A 202 -7.69 4.71 1.22
CA VAL A 202 -7.17 3.34 1.07
C VAL A 202 -6.78 3.09 -0.39
N VAL A 203 -7.68 3.35 -1.34
CA VAL A 203 -7.42 3.14 -2.78
C VAL A 203 -6.27 4.00 -3.26
N MET A 204 -6.21 5.28 -2.87
CA MET A 204 -5.11 6.19 -3.24
C MET A 204 -3.76 5.65 -2.77
N ASN A 205 -3.65 5.21 -1.51
CA ASN A 205 -2.41 4.67 -0.98
C ASN A 205 -2.01 3.35 -1.65
N LEU A 206 -2.98 2.49 -1.96
CA LEU A 206 -2.71 1.25 -2.70
C LEU A 206 -2.21 1.53 -4.11
N VAL A 207 -2.84 2.45 -4.84
CA VAL A 207 -2.40 2.81 -6.21
C VAL A 207 -1.01 3.43 -6.19
N ALA A 208 -0.73 4.35 -5.26
CA ALA A 208 0.60 4.94 -5.12
C ALA A 208 1.65 3.90 -4.72
N GLY A 209 1.33 3.03 -3.77
CA GLY A 209 2.20 1.94 -3.36
C GLY A 209 2.45 0.93 -4.48
N PHE A 210 1.41 0.59 -5.24
CA PHE A 210 1.52 -0.27 -6.41
C PHE A 210 2.52 0.27 -7.44
N GLN A 211 2.43 1.55 -7.77
CA GLN A 211 3.31 2.18 -8.76
C GLN A 211 4.77 2.26 -8.30
N ALA A 212 4.99 2.46 -7.01
CA ALA A 212 6.34 2.63 -6.49
C ALA A 212 6.99 1.31 -6.07
N LEU A 213 6.23 0.39 -5.46
CA LEU A 213 6.80 -0.73 -4.71
C LEU A 213 6.20 -2.09 -5.10
N GLY A 214 5.13 -2.10 -5.90
CA GLY A 214 4.36 -3.29 -6.25
C GLY A 214 3.18 -3.56 -5.30
N THR A 215 2.23 -4.37 -5.78
CA THR A 215 0.96 -4.61 -5.07
C THR A 215 1.16 -5.31 -3.73
N LEU A 216 2.00 -6.31 -3.69
CA LEU A 216 2.21 -7.14 -2.51
C LEU A 216 2.83 -6.34 -1.37
N MET A 217 3.80 -5.49 -1.68
CA MET A 217 4.43 -4.63 -0.71
C MET A 217 3.52 -3.48 -0.24
N ALA A 218 2.73 -2.89 -1.14
CA ALA A 218 1.81 -1.82 -0.77
C ALA A 218 0.79 -2.28 0.29
N VAL A 219 0.19 -3.47 0.09
CA VAL A 219 -0.73 -4.07 1.05
C VAL A 219 0.00 -4.51 2.32
N GLY A 220 1.17 -5.16 2.18
CA GLY A 220 1.99 -5.61 3.31
C GLY A 220 2.39 -4.46 4.22
N LEU A 221 2.95 -3.38 3.66
CA LEU A 221 3.38 -2.20 4.42
C LEU A 221 2.21 -1.47 5.10
N MET A 222 1.00 -1.54 4.54
CA MET A 222 -0.20 -0.97 5.13
C MET A 222 -0.74 -1.81 6.30
N MET A 223 -0.78 -3.15 6.15
CA MET A 223 -1.50 -4.03 7.07
C MET A 223 -0.61 -4.62 8.18
N ILE A 224 0.57 -5.15 7.81
CA ILE A 224 1.42 -5.89 8.75
C ILE A 224 1.89 -5.03 9.92
N PRO A 225 2.42 -3.80 9.71
CA PRO A 225 2.83 -2.94 10.81
C PRO A 225 1.67 -2.56 11.73
N ALA A 226 0.47 -2.36 11.18
CA ALA A 226 -0.72 -2.02 11.94
C ALA A 226 -1.19 -3.19 12.84
N ILE A 227 -1.17 -4.42 12.31
CA ILE A 227 -1.49 -5.63 13.08
C ILE A 227 -0.46 -5.84 14.18
N THR A 228 0.84 -5.71 13.85
CA THR A 228 1.92 -5.87 14.82
C THR A 228 1.82 -4.83 15.95
N ALA A 229 1.62 -3.57 15.61
CA ALA A 229 1.45 -2.50 16.60
C ALA A 229 0.28 -2.76 17.55
N ARG A 230 -0.81 -3.33 17.05
CA ARG A 230 -2.00 -3.65 17.86
C ARG A 230 -1.74 -4.72 18.93
N LEU A 231 -0.76 -5.59 18.74
CA LEU A 231 -0.37 -6.58 19.75
C LEU A 231 0.30 -5.92 20.96
N TRP A 232 0.93 -4.76 20.78
CA TRP A 232 1.71 -4.07 21.80
C TRP A 232 0.93 -2.97 22.53
N VAL A 233 0.04 -2.27 21.79
CA VAL A 233 -0.60 -1.06 22.30
C VAL A 233 -2.09 -1.04 21.99
N ARG A 234 -2.87 -0.46 22.91
CA ARG A 234 -4.33 -0.30 22.77
C ARG A 234 -4.74 1.16 22.52
N ASN A 235 -3.88 2.12 22.84
CA ASN A 235 -4.15 3.54 22.64
C ASN A 235 -3.97 3.89 21.15
N MET A 236 -4.99 4.51 20.54
CA MET A 236 -5.05 4.79 19.11
C MET A 236 -3.88 5.64 18.60
N GLY A 237 -3.50 6.69 19.31
CA GLY A 237 -2.37 7.55 18.92
C GLY A 237 -1.03 6.79 18.93
N MET A 238 -0.77 6.02 20.00
CA MET A 238 0.42 5.19 20.11
C MET A 238 0.42 4.04 19.10
N LEU A 239 -0.75 3.51 18.76
CA LEU A 239 -0.89 2.45 17.77
C LEU A 239 -0.51 2.96 16.38
N MET A 240 -0.96 4.16 15.99
CA MET A 240 -0.57 4.79 14.74
C MET A 240 0.93 5.08 14.70
N LEU A 241 1.49 5.65 15.79
CA LEU A 241 2.91 5.95 15.87
C LEU A 241 3.77 4.68 15.75
N LEU A 242 3.42 3.64 16.51
CA LEU A 242 4.16 2.37 16.51
C LEU A 242 4.05 1.65 15.16
N SER A 243 2.88 1.72 14.51
CA SER A 243 2.68 1.20 13.16
C SER A 243 3.61 1.88 12.14
N VAL A 244 3.73 3.20 12.19
CA VAL A 244 4.67 3.95 11.34
C VAL A 244 6.12 3.55 11.62
N ILE A 245 6.51 3.42 12.88
CA ILE A 245 7.86 3.00 13.26
C ILE A 245 8.17 1.61 12.72
N PHE A 246 7.27 0.65 12.88
CA PHE A 246 7.46 -0.70 12.32
C PHE A 246 7.52 -0.69 10.79
N ALA A 247 6.67 0.09 10.13
CA ALA A 247 6.70 0.22 8.67
C ALA A 247 8.04 0.79 8.18
N LEU A 248 8.57 1.81 8.86
CA LEU A 248 9.88 2.40 8.54
C LEU A 248 11.02 1.41 8.76
N LEU A 249 11.01 0.70 9.89
CA LEU A 249 12.07 -0.27 10.21
C LEU A 249 12.06 -1.45 9.23
N CYS A 250 10.89 -2.02 8.94
CA CYS A 250 10.76 -3.10 7.97
C CYS A 250 11.14 -2.64 6.56
N GLY A 251 10.70 -1.45 6.15
CA GLY A 251 11.03 -0.90 4.85
C GLY A 251 12.53 -0.65 4.69
N LEU A 252 13.19 -0.04 5.69
CA LEU A 252 14.63 0.18 5.67
C LEU A 252 15.41 -1.16 5.67
N ALA A 253 15.05 -2.07 6.55
CA ALA A 253 15.70 -3.38 6.65
C ALA A 253 15.52 -4.20 5.36
N GLY A 254 14.31 -4.21 4.78
CA GLY A 254 14.02 -4.91 3.54
C GLY A 254 14.75 -4.33 2.34
N LEU A 255 14.89 -2.99 2.24
CA LEU A 255 15.67 -2.33 1.20
C LEU A 255 17.14 -2.73 1.27
N LEU A 256 17.75 -2.67 2.46
CA LEU A 256 19.13 -3.06 2.67
C LEU A 256 19.35 -4.55 2.37
N PHE A 257 18.43 -5.41 2.81
CA PHE A 257 18.51 -6.83 2.56
C PHE A 257 18.36 -7.16 1.08
N SER A 258 17.43 -6.50 0.39
CA SER A 258 17.23 -6.62 -1.06
C SER A 258 18.49 -6.24 -1.84
N TYR A 259 19.13 -5.13 -1.46
CA TYR A 259 20.35 -4.65 -2.10
C TYR A 259 21.52 -5.63 -1.95
N HIS A 260 21.76 -6.15 -0.73
CA HIS A 260 22.93 -7.01 -0.46
C HIS A 260 22.76 -8.46 -0.94
N VAL A 261 21.52 -8.96 -1.03
CA VAL A 261 21.22 -10.36 -1.40
C VAL A 261 20.74 -10.46 -2.85
N GLU A 262 20.57 -9.33 -3.55
CA GLU A 262 20.09 -9.26 -4.95
C GLU A 262 18.73 -9.95 -5.15
N ILE A 263 17.81 -9.81 -4.18
CA ILE A 263 16.46 -10.37 -4.25
C ILE A 263 15.42 -9.28 -4.52
N PRO A 264 14.23 -9.63 -5.07
CA PRO A 264 13.15 -8.67 -5.25
C PRO A 264 12.76 -8.01 -3.93
N SER A 265 12.72 -6.69 -3.93
CA SER A 265 12.54 -5.88 -2.73
C SER A 265 11.13 -5.94 -2.15
N GLY A 266 10.09 -6.16 -2.96
CA GLY A 266 8.73 -6.32 -2.48
C GLY A 266 8.60 -7.44 -1.43
N PRO A 267 9.01 -8.68 -1.75
CA PRO A 267 9.02 -9.77 -0.77
C PRO A 267 10.03 -9.61 0.38
N ALA A 268 11.09 -8.79 0.20
CA ALA A 268 12.12 -8.59 1.22
C ALA A 268 11.66 -7.67 2.37
N ILE A 269 10.72 -6.76 2.10
CA ILE A 269 10.11 -5.80 3.03
C ILE A 269 8.89 -6.40 3.71
#